data_d0719eadf03f57ece80c7c2767c101d4
#
_entry.id   d0719eadf03f57ece80c7c2767c101d4
#
_cell.length_a   1.000
_cell.length_b   1.000
_cell.length_c   1.000
_cell.angle_alpha   90.00
_cell.angle_beta   90.00
_cell.angle_gamma   90.00
#
_symmetry.space_group_name_H-M   'P 1'
#
loop_
_entity.id
_entity.type
_entity.pdbx_description
1 polymer ?
#
loop_
_entity_poly.entity_id
_entity_poly.type
_entity_poly.pdbx_seq_one_letter_code
_entity_poly.pdbx_strand_id
1 'polypeptide(L)'
;MKISIKQYAQSLYEVVSESEDSNVQVAIKNFISILKEHRQINKADKIIVEFKKIWNQERGIVEGELVSARELGSNVTELLNSQIIKLLNAEEAQLKNKVDKDILGGFVIKLGDTVIDGSIKNQLNKLKSKLSN
;
A
#
# COMPACT_ATOMS: atom_id res chain seq x y z
N MET A 1 -6.24 3.01 -30.76
CA MET A 1 -5.86 2.05 -29.72
C MET A 1 -5.93 2.72 -28.35
N LYS A 2 -6.76 2.21 -27.48
CA LYS A 2 -6.89 2.77 -26.13
C LYS A 2 -5.86 2.17 -25.22
N ILE A 3 -5.06 3.03 -24.59
CA ILE A 3 -4.09 2.61 -23.57
C ILE A 3 -4.84 2.52 -22.24
N SER A 4 -4.72 1.39 -21.56
CA SER A 4 -5.39 1.18 -20.28
C SER A 4 -4.68 1.96 -19.16
N ILE A 5 -5.39 2.15 -18.05
CA ILE A 5 -4.82 2.81 -16.86
C ILE A 5 -3.59 2.05 -16.37
N LYS A 6 -3.66 0.72 -16.37
CA LYS A 6 -2.51 -0.12 -15.95
C LYS A 6 -1.31 0.05 -16.88
N GLN A 7 -1.55 0.15 -18.19
CA GLN A 7 -0.48 0.36 -19.15
C GLN A 7 0.20 1.71 -18.97
N TYR A 8 -0.59 2.77 -18.71
CA TYR A 8 -0.03 4.08 -18.41
C TYR A 8 0.80 4.05 -17.12
N ALA A 9 0.28 3.38 -16.08
CA ALA A 9 0.98 3.27 -14.80
C ALA A 9 2.29 2.49 -14.94
N GLN A 10 2.28 1.40 -15.71
CA GLN A 10 3.48 0.60 -15.97
C GLN A 10 4.52 1.41 -16.73
N SER A 11 4.11 2.18 -17.73
CA SER A 11 5.01 3.04 -18.49
C SER A 11 5.63 4.11 -17.60
N LEU A 12 4.83 4.72 -16.73
CA LEU A 12 5.33 5.71 -15.78
C LEU A 12 6.34 5.08 -14.83
N TYR A 13 6.07 3.88 -14.34
CA TYR A 13 6.99 3.17 -13.45
C TYR A 13 8.33 2.92 -14.14
N GLU A 14 8.31 2.44 -15.37
CA GLU A 14 9.54 2.16 -16.12
C GLU A 14 10.38 3.44 -16.32
N VAL A 15 9.73 4.54 -16.68
CA VAL A 15 10.41 5.82 -16.89
C VAL A 15 11.01 6.33 -15.58
N VAL A 16 10.24 6.29 -14.49
CA VAL A 16 10.69 6.78 -13.19
C VAL A 16 11.82 5.91 -12.62
N SER A 17 11.71 4.59 -12.75
CA SER A 17 12.71 3.68 -12.21
C SER A 17 14.05 3.74 -12.95
N GLU A 18 14.02 4.08 -14.23
CA GLU A 18 15.24 4.25 -15.05
C GLU A 18 15.85 5.63 -14.92
N SER A 19 15.11 6.60 -14.40
CA SER A 19 15.56 7.98 -14.28
C SER A 19 16.39 8.18 -13.02
N GLU A 20 17.41 9.02 -13.12
CA GLU A 20 18.13 9.49 -11.94
C GLU A 20 17.22 10.40 -11.12
N ASP A 21 17.48 10.50 -9.82
CA ASP A 21 16.66 11.29 -8.90
C ASP A 21 16.42 12.71 -9.37
N SER A 22 17.44 13.32 -9.98
CA SER A 22 17.34 14.69 -10.51
C SER A 22 16.41 14.80 -11.70
N ASN A 23 16.16 13.70 -12.42
CA ASN A 23 15.37 13.69 -13.65
C ASN A 23 13.95 13.17 -13.47
N VAL A 24 13.59 12.72 -12.27
CA VAL A 24 12.26 12.16 -11.99
C VAL A 24 11.16 13.19 -12.23
N GLN A 25 11.36 14.43 -11.80
CA GLN A 25 10.37 15.49 -12.00
C GLN A 25 10.15 15.80 -13.48
N VAL A 26 11.22 15.80 -14.27
CA VAL A 26 11.12 16.01 -15.72
C VAL A 26 10.34 14.87 -16.36
N ALA A 27 10.62 13.63 -15.94
CA ALA A 27 9.93 12.45 -16.46
C ALA A 27 8.42 12.52 -16.15
N ILE A 28 8.06 12.93 -14.94
CA ILE A 28 6.66 13.07 -14.54
C ILE A 28 5.97 14.18 -15.36
N LYS A 29 6.64 15.32 -15.56
CA LYS A 29 6.08 16.42 -16.37
C LYS A 29 5.84 15.98 -17.81
N ASN A 30 6.79 15.26 -18.40
CA ASN A 30 6.64 14.73 -19.75
C ASN A 30 5.47 13.76 -19.84
N PHE A 31 5.30 12.91 -18.83
CA PHE A 31 4.19 11.98 -18.77
C PHE A 31 2.84 12.71 -18.71
N ILE A 32 2.75 13.75 -17.89
CA ILE A 32 1.53 14.56 -17.79
C ILE A 32 1.22 15.22 -19.13
N SER A 33 2.24 15.71 -19.84
CA SER A 33 2.06 16.31 -21.18
C SER A 33 1.49 15.29 -22.16
N ILE A 34 1.96 14.05 -22.11
CA ILE A 34 1.43 12.96 -22.94
C ILE A 34 -0.03 12.70 -22.62
N LEU A 35 -0.40 12.68 -21.34
CA LEU A 35 -1.80 12.52 -20.94
C LEU A 35 -2.68 13.63 -21.47
N LYS A 36 -2.21 14.88 -21.47
CA LYS A 36 -2.94 16.00 -22.03
C LYS A 36 -3.14 15.85 -23.53
N GLU A 37 -2.09 15.48 -24.27
CA GLU A 37 -2.18 15.25 -25.72
C GLU A 37 -3.19 14.17 -26.05
N HIS A 38 -3.25 13.11 -25.25
CA HIS A 38 -4.17 12.00 -25.47
C HIS A 38 -5.55 12.25 -24.85
N ARG A 39 -5.78 13.43 -24.27
CA ARG A 39 -7.03 13.81 -23.60
C ARG A 39 -7.40 12.85 -22.47
N GLN A 40 -6.38 12.37 -21.75
CA GLN A 40 -6.56 11.41 -20.66
C GLN A 40 -6.17 11.97 -19.30
N ILE A 41 -6.06 13.31 -19.19
CA ILE A 41 -5.65 13.94 -17.94
C ILE A 41 -6.65 13.67 -16.79
N ASN A 42 -7.92 13.45 -17.11
CA ASN A 42 -8.93 13.10 -16.12
C ASN A 42 -8.70 11.73 -15.48
N LYS A 43 -7.85 10.91 -16.06
CA LYS A 43 -7.50 9.60 -15.52
C LYS A 43 -6.23 9.62 -14.66
N ALA A 44 -5.61 10.79 -14.50
CA ALA A 44 -4.34 10.92 -13.78
C ALA A 44 -4.41 10.36 -12.37
N ASP A 45 -5.49 10.64 -11.63
CA ASP A 45 -5.65 10.13 -10.26
C ASP A 45 -5.64 8.60 -10.21
N LYS A 46 -6.36 7.97 -11.13
CA LYS A 46 -6.41 6.51 -11.21
C LYS A 46 -5.07 5.91 -11.62
N ILE A 47 -4.36 6.59 -12.52
CA ILE A 47 -3.03 6.16 -12.96
C ILE A 47 -2.05 6.23 -11.80
N ILE A 48 -2.11 7.28 -10.98
CA ILE A 48 -1.25 7.42 -9.81
C ILE A 48 -1.51 6.30 -8.80
N VAL A 49 -2.77 5.94 -8.57
CA VAL A 49 -3.11 4.83 -7.67
C VAL A 49 -2.50 3.52 -8.17
N GLU A 50 -2.64 3.22 -9.45
CA GLU A 50 -2.04 2.01 -10.03
C GLU A 50 -0.50 2.06 -10.02
N PHE A 51 0.07 3.24 -10.25
CA PHE A 51 1.52 3.44 -10.17
C PHE A 51 2.04 3.12 -8.77
N LYS A 52 1.36 3.60 -7.73
CA LYS A 52 1.75 3.31 -6.35
C LYS A 52 1.70 1.81 -6.04
N LYS A 53 0.70 1.11 -6.56
CA LYS A 53 0.62 -0.35 -6.39
C LYS A 53 1.82 -1.05 -7.02
N ILE A 54 2.20 -0.65 -8.23
CA ILE A 54 3.36 -1.22 -8.92
C ILE A 54 4.64 -0.91 -8.15
N TRP A 55 4.81 0.34 -7.72
CA TRP A 55 5.96 0.78 -6.95
C TRP A 55 6.13 -0.03 -5.68
N ASN A 56 5.05 -0.19 -4.92
CA ASN A 56 5.08 -0.94 -3.67
C ASN A 56 5.37 -2.41 -3.91
N GLN A 57 4.75 -3.00 -4.92
CA GLN A 57 4.95 -4.41 -5.25
C GLN A 57 6.39 -4.71 -5.65
N GLU A 58 6.98 -3.87 -6.50
CA GLU A 58 8.35 -4.07 -6.97
C GLU A 58 9.38 -3.84 -5.87
N ARG A 59 9.08 -3.02 -4.88
CA ARG A 59 9.97 -2.73 -3.78
C ARG A 59 9.65 -3.54 -2.52
N GLY A 60 8.64 -4.40 -2.58
CA GLY A 60 8.23 -5.19 -1.43
C GLY A 60 7.64 -4.39 -0.30
N ILE A 61 7.02 -3.25 -0.60
CA ILE A 61 6.39 -2.38 0.38
C ILE A 61 4.91 -2.72 0.48
N VAL A 62 4.44 -2.94 1.70
CA VAL A 62 3.02 -3.16 1.98
C VAL A 62 2.46 -1.89 2.60
N GLU A 63 1.43 -1.33 1.99
CA GLU A 63 0.69 -0.19 2.54
C GLU A 63 -0.63 -0.64 3.08
N GLY A 64 -1.05 -0.06 4.20
CA GLY A 64 -2.34 -0.36 4.77
C GLY A 64 -2.74 0.61 5.86
N GLU A 65 -3.88 0.34 6.46
CA GLU A 65 -4.38 1.09 7.58
C GLU A 65 -4.52 0.17 8.80
N LEU A 66 -4.06 0.67 9.94
CA LEU A 66 -4.27 0.01 11.22
C LEU A 66 -5.34 0.80 11.98
N VAL A 67 -6.52 0.20 12.08
CA VAL A 67 -7.67 0.85 12.72
C VAL A 67 -7.89 0.23 14.10
N SER A 68 -7.99 1.06 15.12
CA SER A 68 -8.21 0.60 16.49
C SER A 68 -9.17 1.51 17.22
N ALA A 69 -9.77 0.98 18.30
CA ALA A 69 -10.71 1.76 19.11
C ALA A 69 -10.00 2.86 19.90
N ARG A 70 -8.75 2.69 20.20
CA ARG A 70 -7.89 3.66 20.90
C ARG A 70 -6.58 3.83 20.16
N GLU A 71 -5.92 4.93 20.44
CA GLU A 71 -4.56 5.13 19.95
C GLU A 71 -3.63 4.07 20.53
N LEU A 72 -2.91 3.38 19.66
CA LEU A 72 -1.94 2.36 20.06
C LEU A 72 -0.58 2.98 20.30
N GLY A 73 0.14 2.48 21.29
CA GLY A 73 1.50 2.92 21.56
C GLY A 73 2.45 2.51 20.44
N SER A 74 3.58 3.24 20.33
CA SER A 74 4.57 2.97 19.29
C SER A 74 5.12 1.55 19.34
N ASN A 75 5.26 0.98 20.54
CA ASN A 75 5.76 -0.39 20.70
C ASN A 75 4.80 -1.43 20.07
N VAL A 76 3.50 -1.22 20.26
CA VAL A 76 2.48 -2.11 19.68
C VAL A 76 2.46 -1.98 18.17
N THR A 77 2.53 -0.74 17.67
CA THR A 77 2.53 -0.46 16.24
C THR A 77 3.74 -1.09 15.56
N GLU A 78 4.93 -0.97 16.16
CA GLU A 78 6.16 -1.59 15.63
C GLU A 78 6.05 -3.11 15.60
N LEU A 79 5.48 -3.69 16.66
CA LEU A 79 5.31 -5.14 16.74
C LEU A 79 4.37 -5.63 15.64
N LEU A 80 3.26 -4.93 15.40
CA LEU A 80 2.32 -5.27 14.34
C LEU A 80 2.95 -5.12 12.96
N ASN A 81 3.72 -4.06 12.73
CA ASN A 81 4.47 -3.89 11.48
C ASN A 81 5.42 -5.07 11.24
N SER A 82 6.17 -5.47 12.27
CA SER A 82 7.09 -6.59 12.16
C SER A 82 6.38 -7.90 11.82
N GLN A 83 5.21 -8.13 12.41
CA GLN A 83 4.43 -9.33 12.14
C GLN A 83 3.87 -9.33 10.72
N ILE A 84 3.40 -8.19 10.24
CA ILE A 84 2.89 -8.07 8.87
C ILE A 84 4.03 -8.30 7.86
N ILE A 85 5.20 -7.75 8.11
CA ILE A 85 6.39 -7.97 7.26
C ILE A 85 6.71 -9.46 7.17
N LYS A 86 6.71 -10.17 8.29
CA LYS A 86 6.99 -11.60 8.31
C LYS A 86 5.89 -12.41 7.62
N LEU A 87 4.63 -12.06 7.89
CA LEU A 87 3.49 -12.81 7.37
C LEU A 87 3.42 -12.72 5.84
N LEU A 88 3.69 -11.55 5.28
CA LEU A 88 3.59 -11.29 3.84
C LEU A 88 4.93 -11.38 3.12
N ASN A 89 6.00 -11.68 3.84
CA ASN A 89 7.36 -11.72 3.29
C ASN A 89 7.70 -10.40 2.57
N ALA A 90 7.34 -9.29 3.20
CA ALA A 90 7.58 -7.95 2.67
C ALA A 90 8.92 -7.42 3.15
N GLU A 91 9.41 -6.38 2.46
CA GLU A 91 10.60 -5.64 2.89
C GLU A 91 10.26 -4.55 3.88
N GLU A 92 9.08 -3.93 3.70
CA GLU A 92 8.64 -2.82 4.53
C GLU A 92 7.13 -2.81 4.64
N ALA A 93 6.62 -2.36 5.77
CA ALA A 93 5.18 -2.15 5.96
C ALA A 93 4.95 -0.71 6.39
N GLN A 94 4.02 -0.05 5.70
CA GLN A 94 3.61 1.32 5.98
C GLN A 94 2.13 1.30 6.38
N LEU A 95 1.88 1.26 7.69
CA LEU A 95 0.52 1.23 8.23
C LEU A 95 0.17 2.59 8.80
N LYS A 96 -0.90 3.19 8.28
CA LYS A 96 -1.43 4.43 8.84
C LYS A 96 -2.33 4.10 10.03
N ASN A 97 -2.06 4.72 11.15
CA ASN A 97 -2.87 4.52 12.35
C ASN A 97 -4.14 5.38 12.26
N LYS A 98 -5.28 4.74 12.46
CA LYS A 98 -6.58 5.41 12.45
C LYS A 98 -7.36 4.96 13.67
N VAL A 99 -7.95 5.91 14.37
CA VAL A 99 -8.80 5.61 15.54
C VAL A 99 -10.26 5.64 15.13
N ASP A 100 -10.96 4.56 15.42
CA ASP A 100 -12.39 4.45 15.19
C ASP A 100 -13.04 3.90 16.46
N LYS A 101 -13.78 4.74 17.15
CA LYS A 101 -14.39 4.38 18.44
C LYS A 101 -15.51 3.36 18.31
N ASP A 102 -16.02 3.13 17.10
CA ASP A 102 -17.08 2.16 16.86
C ASP A 102 -16.56 0.71 16.86
N ILE A 103 -15.25 0.52 16.84
CA ILE A 103 -14.66 -0.80 16.95
C ILE A 103 -14.72 -1.30 18.38
N LEU A 104 -15.31 -2.47 18.58
CA LEU A 104 -15.54 -3.07 19.90
C LEU A 104 -14.28 -3.81 20.39
N GLY A 105 -13.20 -3.08 20.56
CA GLY A 105 -11.94 -3.63 21.04
C GLY A 105 -11.10 -4.26 19.92
N GLY A 106 -9.81 -4.45 20.20
CA GLY A 106 -8.88 -5.01 19.23
C GLY A 106 -8.49 -4.03 18.14
N PHE A 107 -8.18 -4.57 16.98
CA PHE A 107 -7.74 -3.77 15.83
C PHE A 107 -8.18 -4.43 14.53
N VAL A 108 -8.19 -3.62 13.48
CA VAL A 108 -8.45 -4.08 12.11
C VAL A 108 -7.30 -3.57 11.23
N ILE A 109 -6.69 -4.44 10.46
CA ILE A 109 -5.67 -4.07 9.49
C ILE A 109 -6.27 -4.20 8.09
N LYS A 110 -6.26 -3.12 7.34
CA LYS A 110 -6.76 -3.08 5.96
C LYS A 110 -5.58 -2.99 5.00
N LEU A 111 -5.40 -4.03 4.20
CA LEU A 111 -4.31 -4.14 3.21
C LEU A 111 -4.95 -4.27 1.82
N GLY A 112 -5.19 -3.15 1.16
CA GLY A 112 -5.90 -3.18 -0.11
C GLY A 112 -7.31 -3.76 0.06
N ASP A 113 -7.58 -4.87 -0.63
CA ASP A 113 -8.88 -5.55 -0.54
C ASP A 113 -8.96 -6.54 0.62
N THR A 114 -7.83 -6.78 1.29
CA THR A 114 -7.76 -7.74 2.39
C THR A 114 -7.96 -7.03 3.71
N VAL A 115 -8.86 -7.56 4.53
CA VAL A 115 -9.10 -7.04 5.86
C VAL A 115 -8.74 -8.13 6.87
N ILE A 116 -7.80 -7.81 7.75
CA ILE A 116 -7.44 -8.70 8.85
C ILE A 116 -8.15 -8.15 10.09
N ASP A 117 -9.24 -8.82 10.45
CA ASP A 117 -10.01 -8.47 11.63
C ASP A 117 -9.54 -9.33 12.79
N GLY A 118 -9.08 -8.69 13.84
CA GLY A 118 -8.68 -9.46 14.99
C GLY A 118 -8.61 -8.68 16.27
N SER A 119 -9.25 -9.23 17.29
CA SER A 119 -8.73 -9.01 18.62
C SER A 119 -7.33 -9.65 18.65
N ILE A 120 -6.46 -9.15 19.49
CA ILE A 120 -5.12 -9.75 19.68
C ILE A 120 -5.25 -11.26 19.97
N LYS A 121 -6.29 -11.65 20.69
CA LYS A 121 -6.60 -13.04 21.01
C LYS A 121 -6.86 -13.87 19.75
N ASN A 122 -7.66 -13.37 18.82
CA ASN A 122 -7.95 -14.08 17.57
C ASN A 122 -6.73 -14.22 16.68
N GLN A 123 -5.89 -13.20 16.64
CA GLN A 123 -4.63 -13.23 15.89
C GLN A 123 -3.69 -14.30 16.43
N LEU A 124 -3.55 -14.37 17.73
CA LEU A 124 -2.72 -15.40 18.38
C LEU A 124 -3.24 -16.80 18.12
N ASN A 125 -4.57 -16.98 18.16
CA ASN A 125 -5.17 -18.28 17.88
C ASN A 125 -4.97 -18.70 16.43
N LYS A 126 -5.09 -17.77 15.49
CA LYS A 126 -4.82 -18.04 14.07
C LYS A 126 -3.36 -18.40 13.82
N LEU A 127 -2.44 -17.69 14.48
CA LEU A 127 -1.02 -18.00 14.38
C LEU A 127 -0.71 -19.38 14.95
N LYS A 128 -1.30 -19.73 16.09
CA LYS A 128 -1.14 -21.04 16.69
C LYS A 128 -1.64 -22.15 15.76
N SER A 129 -2.79 -21.94 15.13
CA SER A 129 -3.33 -22.89 14.15
C SER A 129 -2.38 -23.10 12.98
N LYS A 130 -1.79 -22.04 12.46
CA LYS A 130 -0.83 -22.13 11.36
C LYS A 130 0.47 -22.78 11.77
N LEU A 131 0.93 -22.53 12.97
CA LEU A 131 2.18 -23.10 13.48
C LEU A 131 2.05 -24.56 13.90
N SER A 132 0.85 -24.99 14.28
CA SER A 132 0.63 -26.38 14.72
C SER A 132 0.32 -27.33 13.55
N ASN A 133 0.19 -26.80 12.37
CA ASN A 133 0.07 -27.59 11.16
C ASN A 133 1.41 -27.65 10.45
#